data_60a07c053ade46c77d164ecbe181d521
#
_entry.id   60a07c053ade46c77d164ecbe181d521
#
_cell.length_a   1.000
_cell.length_b   1.000
_cell.length_c   1.000
_cell.angle_alpha   90.00
_cell.angle_beta   90.00
_cell.angle_gamma   90.00
#
_symmetry.space_group_name_H-M   'P 1'
#
loop_
_entity.id
_entity.type
_entity.pdbx_description
1 polymer ?
#
loop_
_entity_poly.entity_id
_entity_poly.type
_entity_poly.pdbx_seq_one_letter_code
_entity_poly.pdbx_strand_id
1 'polypeptide(L)'
;EENSFGKIVLIVDKMSRVFYFTKNKYYSISFPFFVEKLENEIKFGFKNIIEVESRLISQVLQIIKCDEFKEKCSLDFVAPICEFEEDCDENCWIFLKEILLMEDGYIRYDYDKDEYEKFKLKEEKNKHPLNHYDIFYSSINSFKLGLKKEISHEDFINILNINKDCKYIEK
;
A
#
# COMPACT_ATOMS: atom_id res chain seq x y z
N GLU A 1 -5.65 -4.19 -28.49
CA GLU A 1 -6.04 -4.20 -27.04
C GLU A 1 -4.96 -4.98 -26.29
N GLU A 2 -4.03 -4.29 -25.62
CA GLU A 2 -3.09 -4.96 -24.73
C GLU A 2 -3.92 -5.50 -23.56
N ASN A 3 -3.94 -6.82 -23.43
CA ASN A 3 -4.50 -7.48 -22.25
C ASN A 3 -3.70 -7.02 -21.03
N SER A 4 -4.23 -6.01 -20.33
CA SER A 4 -3.63 -5.52 -19.09
C SER A 4 -3.83 -6.61 -18.03
N PHE A 5 -2.79 -7.40 -17.78
CA PHE A 5 -2.80 -8.38 -16.69
C PHE A 5 -2.72 -7.63 -15.36
N GLY A 6 -3.71 -7.82 -14.52
CA GLY A 6 -3.71 -7.34 -13.13
C GLY A 6 -4.14 -8.46 -12.19
N LYS A 7 -3.38 -8.69 -11.13
CA LYS A 7 -3.70 -9.67 -10.09
C LYS A 7 -3.60 -9.00 -8.72
N ILE A 8 -4.66 -9.14 -7.91
CA ILE A 8 -4.66 -8.69 -6.50
C ILE A 8 -4.61 -9.93 -5.61
N VAL A 9 -3.74 -9.91 -4.60
CA VAL A 9 -3.60 -10.97 -3.59
C VAL A 9 -3.62 -10.31 -2.22
N LEU A 10 -4.49 -10.79 -1.34
CA LEU A 10 -4.54 -10.41 0.07
C LEU A 10 -4.01 -11.59 0.92
N ILE A 11 -3.07 -11.30 1.80
CA ILE A 11 -2.54 -12.26 2.77
C ILE A 11 -2.70 -11.67 4.16
N VAL A 12 -3.49 -12.31 5.02
CA VAL A 12 -3.88 -11.77 6.34
C VAL A 12 -3.22 -12.47 7.53
N ASP A 13 -2.85 -13.75 7.41
CA ASP A 13 -2.39 -14.57 8.53
C ASP A 13 -0.88 -14.50 8.80
N LYS A 14 -0.08 -14.18 7.78
CA LYS A 14 1.40 -14.25 7.84
C LYS A 14 2.08 -12.90 7.78
N MET A 15 1.44 -11.91 7.17
CA MET A 15 2.04 -10.59 6.97
C MET A 15 1.03 -9.44 6.87
N SER A 16 -0.26 -9.72 6.81
CA SER A 16 -1.35 -8.72 6.66
C SER A 16 -1.04 -7.66 5.61
N ARG A 17 -0.95 -8.07 4.35
CA ARG A 17 -0.60 -7.21 3.23
C ARG A 17 -1.47 -7.46 2.00
N VAL A 18 -1.73 -6.38 1.26
CA VAL A 18 -2.29 -6.43 -0.11
C VAL A 18 -1.14 -6.35 -1.09
N PHE A 19 -1.21 -7.19 -2.11
CA PHE A 19 -0.30 -7.20 -3.25
C PHE A 19 -1.09 -6.92 -4.53
N TYR A 20 -0.53 -6.10 -5.38
CA TYR A 20 -1.03 -5.85 -6.72
C TYR A 20 0.07 -6.08 -7.74
N PHE A 21 -0.16 -6.97 -8.68
CA PHE A 21 0.79 -7.37 -9.71
C PHE A 21 0.33 -6.91 -11.08
N THR A 22 1.20 -6.23 -11.78
CA THR A 22 1.09 -5.96 -13.21
C THR A 22 2.22 -6.67 -13.95
N LYS A 23 2.30 -6.51 -15.27
CA LYS A 23 3.36 -7.13 -16.08
C LYS A 23 4.76 -6.73 -15.62
N ASN A 24 4.98 -5.46 -15.32
CA ASN A 24 6.31 -4.89 -15.06
C ASN A 24 6.46 -4.27 -13.67
N LYS A 25 5.38 -4.23 -12.88
CA LYS A 25 5.38 -3.58 -11.54
C LYS A 25 4.58 -4.40 -10.55
N TYR A 26 5.15 -4.61 -9.38
CA TYR A 26 4.51 -5.28 -8.26
C TYR A 26 4.44 -4.29 -7.11
N TYR A 27 3.30 -4.19 -6.46
CA TYR A 27 3.04 -3.25 -5.38
C TYR A 27 2.63 -4.01 -4.13
N SER A 28 2.99 -3.51 -2.97
CA SER A 28 2.48 -4.00 -1.71
C SER A 28 2.29 -2.88 -0.71
N ILE A 29 1.18 -2.95 0.02
CA ILE A 29 0.86 -2.08 1.15
C ILE A 29 0.41 -2.93 2.34
N SER A 30 0.54 -2.39 3.54
CA SER A 30 0.00 -2.97 4.75
C SER A 30 -1.52 -3.08 4.68
N PHE A 31 -2.07 -4.15 5.27
CA PHE A 31 -3.50 -4.37 5.41
C PHE A 31 -3.84 -4.42 6.91
N PRO A 32 -4.42 -3.35 7.47
CA PRO A 32 -4.54 -3.19 8.92
C PRO A 32 -5.72 -3.94 9.54
N PHE A 33 -6.50 -4.63 8.72
CA PHE A 33 -7.72 -5.29 9.16
C PHE A 33 -7.45 -6.75 9.52
N PHE A 34 -8.11 -7.24 10.56
CA PHE A 34 -8.26 -8.67 10.73
C PHE A 34 -9.46 -9.18 9.94
N VAL A 35 -9.43 -10.44 9.57
CA VAL A 35 -10.46 -11.08 8.75
C VAL A 35 -10.96 -12.31 9.51
N GLU A 36 -12.25 -12.33 9.79
CA GLU A 36 -12.94 -13.48 10.36
C GLU A 36 -13.78 -14.16 9.26
N LYS A 37 -13.53 -15.45 9.07
CA LYS A 37 -14.30 -16.25 8.13
C LYS A 37 -15.37 -17.00 8.91
N LEU A 38 -16.61 -16.63 8.71
CA LEU A 38 -17.78 -17.39 9.15
C LEU A 38 -18.25 -18.36 8.03
N GLU A 39 -19.22 -19.20 8.33
CA GLU A 39 -19.67 -20.22 7.35
C GLU A 39 -20.09 -19.62 5.99
N ASN A 40 -20.82 -18.51 6.01
CA ASN A 40 -21.41 -17.88 4.81
C ASN A 40 -20.96 -16.43 4.56
N GLU A 41 -20.10 -15.87 5.40
CA GLU A 41 -19.66 -14.48 5.28
C GLU A 41 -18.21 -14.30 5.71
N ILE A 42 -17.63 -13.18 5.26
CA ILE A 42 -16.32 -12.72 5.71
C ILE A 42 -16.55 -11.38 6.41
N LYS A 43 -16.12 -11.31 7.67
CA LYS A 43 -16.15 -10.07 8.45
C LYS A 43 -14.77 -9.45 8.51
N PHE A 44 -14.75 -8.14 8.44
CA PHE A 44 -13.55 -7.34 8.63
C PHE A 44 -13.65 -6.57 9.95
N GLY A 45 -12.56 -6.56 10.68
CA GLY A 45 -12.48 -5.76 11.90
C GLY A 45 -11.19 -4.97 11.95
N PHE A 46 -11.18 -3.96 12.81
CA PHE A 46 -10.04 -3.09 13.01
C PHE A 46 -9.71 -2.99 14.50
N LYS A 47 -8.45 -3.27 14.86
CA LYS A 47 -7.94 -3.25 16.25
C LYS A 47 -8.79 -4.03 17.26
N ASN A 48 -9.49 -5.08 16.84
CA ASN A 48 -10.37 -5.93 17.66
C ASN A 48 -11.53 -5.19 18.38
N ILE A 49 -11.85 -3.97 17.96
CA ILE A 49 -12.85 -3.11 18.60
C ILE A 49 -13.94 -2.71 17.61
N ILE A 50 -13.56 -2.46 16.35
CA ILE A 50 -14.44 -1.88 15.35
C ILE A 50 -14.74 -2.93 14.29
N GLU A 51 -16.00 -3.29 14.11
CA GLU A 51 -16.47 -4.04 12.94
C GLU A 51 -16.54 -3.09 11.73
N VAL A 52 -15.85 -3.47 10.66
CA VAL A 52 -15.74 -2.63 9.45
C VAL A 52 -16.92 -2.93 8.52
N GLU A 53 -18.03 -2.26 8.78
CA GLU A 53 -19.25 -2.38 8.00
C GLU A 53 -19.29 -1.39 6.82
N SER A 54 -20.19 -1.65 5.87
CA SER A 54 -20.39 -0.78 4.69
C SER A 54 -20.73 0.66 5.06
N ARG A 55 -21.46 0.88 6.17
CA ARG A 55 -21.80 2.22 6.66
C ARG A 55 -20.54 2.98 7.08
N LEU A 56 -19.69 2.38 7.92
CA LEU A 56 -18.44 2.96 8.38
C LEU A 56 -17.51 3.30 7.20
N ILE A 57 -17.39 2.35 6.26
CA ILE A 57 -16.60 2.57 5.03
C ILE A 57 -17.14 3.77 4.24
N SER A 58 -18.46 3.87 4.07
CA SER A 58 -19.10 4.95 3.32
C SER A 58 -18.86 6.31 3.97
N GLN A 59 -19.01 6.41 5.29
CA GLN A 59 -18.75 7.63 6.06
C GLN A 59 -17.30 8.10 5.91
N VAL A 60 -16.34 7.21 6.13
CA VAL A 60 -14.91 7.51 6.00
C VAL A 60 -14.53 7.87 4.56
N LEU A 61 -15.05 7.15 3.57
CA LEU A 61 -14.80 7.46 2.15
C LEU A 61 -15.39 8.81 1.74
N GLN A 62 -16.52 9.24 2.30
CA GLN A 62 -17.10 10.55 2.06
C GLN A 62 -16.14 11.65 2.52
N ILE A 63 -15.57 11.53 3.71
CA ILE A 63 -14.59 12.48 4.24
C ILE A 63 -13.31 12.49 3.38
N ILE A 64 -12.70 11.32 3.14
CA ILE A 64 -11.40 11.22 2.43
C ILE A 64 -11.51 11.65 0.96
N LYS A 65 -12.67 11.48 0.33
CA LYS A 65 -12.89 11.86 -1.08
C LYS A 65 -13.32 13.30 -1.26
N CYS A 66 -13.63 14.03 -0.20
CA CYS A 66 -13.92 15.45 -0.25
C CYS A 66 -12.73 16.23 -0.86
N ASP A 67 -13.01 17.18 -1.74
CA ASP A 67 -11.95 17.91 -2.44
C ASP A 67 -11.16 18.78 -1.45
N GLU A 68 -11.80 19.33 -0.44
CA GLU A 68 -11.16 20.05 0.65
C GLU A 68 -10.16 19.19 1.42
N PHE A 69 -10.42 17.88 1.58
CA PHE A 69 -9.49 16.96 2.23
C PHE A 69 -8.25 16.67 1.38
N LYS A 70 -8.37 16.68 0.05
CA LYS A 70 -7.29 16.31 -0.85
C LYS A 70 -6.35 17.45 -1.22
N GLU A 71 -6.89 18.67 -1.33
CA GLU A 71 -6.19 19.78 -1.98
C GLU A 71 -5.57 20.78 -1.02
N LYS A 72 -5.86 20.69 0.28
CA LYS A 72 -5.47 21.71 1.25
C LYS A 72 -4.30 21.30 2.14
N CYS A 73 -3.64 22.29 2.70
CA CYS A 73 -2.53 22.06 3.62
C CYS A 73 -3.00 21.36 4.91
N SER A 74 -2.06 20.83 5.66
CA SER A 74 -2.31 19.94 6.80
C SER A 74 -3.20 20.50 7.93
N LEU A 75 -3.53 21.79 7.92
CA LEU A 75 -4.47 22.39 8.87
C LEU A 75 -5.90 22.47 8.33
N ASP A 76 -6.08 22.45 7.02
CA ASP A 76 -7.40 22.61 6.38
C ASP A 76 -8.21 21.29 6.32
N PHE A 77 -7.58 20.14 6.59
CA PHE A 77 -8.29 18.85 6.65
C PHE A 77 -9.28 18.76 7.81
N VAL A 78 -9.19 19.66 8.77
CA VAL A 78 -10.11 19.72 9.93
C VAL A 78 -11.50 20.19 9.52
N ALA A 79 -11.62 21.09 8.52
CA ALA A 79 -12.90 21.64 8.09
C ALA A 79 -13.87 20.55 7.59
N PRO A 80 -13.51 19.65 6.63
CA PRO A 80 -14.35 18.53 6.25
C PRO A 80 -14.71 17.61 7.42
N ILE A 81 -13.80 17.43 8.37
CA ILE A 81 -14.05 16.63 9.56
C ILE A 81 -15.19 17.23 10.37
N CYS A 82 -15.16 18.55 10.63
CA CYS A 82 -16.22 19.24 11.37
C CYS A 82 -17.58 19.24 10.64
N GLU A 83 -17.59 19.28 9.31
CA GLU A 83 -18.81 19.22 8.51
C GLU A 83 -19.54 17.87 8.64
N PHE A 84 -18.79 16.78 8.84
CA PHE A 84 -19.33 15.45 9.01
C PHE A 84 -19.47 14.98 10.46
N GLU A 85 -19.27 15.89 11.44
CA GLU A 85 -19.29 15.54 12.86
C GLU A 85 -20.62 14.92 13.30
N GLU A 86 -21.75 15.41 12.75
CA GLU A 86 -23.08 14.88 13.07
C GLU A 86 -23.35 13.50 12.45
N ASP A 87 -22.66 13.16 11.35
CA ASP A 87 -22.85 11.91 10.61
C ASP A 87 -21.93 10.78 11.08
N CYS A 88 -20.88 11.11 11.84
CA CYS A 88 -19.87 10.18 12.30
C CYS A 88 -20.01 9.91 13.80
N ASP A 89 -20.15 8.65 14.18
CA ASP A 89 -20.08 8.22 15.57
C ASP A 89 -18.61 8.11 16.07
N GLU A 90 -18.43 7.80 17.35
CA GLU A 90 -17.12 7.65 17.98
C GLU A 90 -16.24 6.62 17.24
N ASN A 91 -16.80 5.50 16.77
CA ASN A 91 -16.08 4.47 16.04
C ASN A 91 -15.58 4.96 14.69
N CYS A 92 -16.36 5.79 14.00
CA CYS A 92 -15.94 6.43 12.74
C CYS A 92 -14.73 7.34 12.95
N TRP A 93 -14.72 8.14 14.00
CA TRP A 93 -13.58 9.01 14.32
C TRP A 93 -12.33 8.25 14.71
N ILE A 94 -12.47 7.23 15.56
CA ILE A 94 -11.34 6.37 15.93
C ILE A 94 -10.77 5.69 14.68
N PHE A 95 -11.63 5.12 13.85
CA PHE A 95 -11.23 4.44 12.64
C PHE A 95 -10.52 5.38 11.66
N LEU A 96 -11.11 6.56 11.37
CA LEU A 96 -10.52 7.57 10.49
C LEU A 96 -9.14 8.02 10.98
N LYS A 97 -9.03 8.38 12.26
CA LYS A 97 -7.78 8.78 12.89
C LYS A 97 -6.69 7.73 12.73
N GLU A 98 -7.02 6.50 13.03
CA GLU A 98 -6.06 5.39 13.01
C GLU A 98 -5.61 5.04 11.59
N ILE A 99 -6.53 5.10 10.60
CA ILE A 99 -6.17 4.91 9.20
C ILE A 99 -5.25 6.02 8.70
N LEU A 100 -5.48 7.28 9.10
CA LEU A 100 -4.64 8.41 8.72
C LEU A 100 -3.25 8.38 9.36
N LEU A 101 -3.13 7.78 10.56
CA LEU A 101 -1.85 7.62 11.26
C LEU A 101 -1.11 6.34 10.92
N MET A 102 -1.73 5.44 10.16
CA MET A 102 -1.14 4.15 9.82
C MET A 102 0.02 4.33 8.83
N GLU A 103 1.14 3.65 9.12
CA GLU A 103 2.19 3.47 8.15
C GLU A 103 1.74 2.46 7.08
N ASP A 104 1.67 2.89 5.83
CA ASP A 104 1.25 2.03 4.72
C ASP A 104 2.27 0.95 4.37
N GLY A 105 3.52 1.13 4.78
CA GLY A 105 4.62 0.21 4.51
C GLY A 105 4.76 -0.09 3.02
N TYR A 106 4.57 0.93 2.18
CA TYR A 106 4.56 0.77 0.73
C TYR A 106 5.93 0.35 0.21
N ILE A 107 5.92 -0.69 -0.60
CA ILE A 107 7.08 -1.16 -1.37
C ILE A 107 6.63 -1.50 -2.78
N ARG A 108 7.49 -1.19 -3.76
CA ARG A 108 7.25 -1.48 -5.16
C ARG A 108 8.47 -2.14 -5.79
N TYR A 109 8.25 -3.16 -6.61
CA TYR A 109 9.22 -3.68 -7.55
C TYR A 109 8.92 -3.12 -8.94
N ASP A 110 9.95 -2.66 -9.63
CA ASP A 110 9.88 -2.17 -11.00
C ASP A 110 10.87 -2.94 -11.91
N TYR A 111 10.36 -3.40 -13.06
CA TYR A 111 11.13 -3.67 -14.25
C TYR A 111 10.98 -2.46 -15.17
N ASP A 112 11.98 -1.58 -15.21
CA ASP A 112 11.91 -0.29 -15.90
C ASP A 112 13.01 -0.14 -16.95
N LYS A 113 12.73 -0.64 -18.14
CA LYS A 113 13.67 -0.62 -19.27
C LYS A 113 13.90 0.78 -19.80
N ASP A 114 12.86 1.60 -19.85
CA ASP A 114 12.90 2.92 -20.49
C ASP A 114 13.79 3.89 -19.69
N GLU A 115 13.60 3.97 -18.40
CA GLU A 115 14.45 4.80 -17.54
C GLU A 115 15.87 4.21 -17.44
N TYR A 116 16.03 2.88 -17.33
CA TYR A 116 17.34 2.25 -17.34
C TYR A 116 18.18 2.64 -18.56
N GLU A 117 17.62 2.57 -19.80
CA GLU A 117 18.35 2.95 -21.01
C GLU A 117 18.67 4.45 -21.05
N LYS A 118 17.79 5.33 -20.56
CA LYS A 118 18.08 6.77 -20.43
C LYS A 118 19.27 7.05 -19.51
N PHE A 119 19.33 6.38 -18.34
CA PHE A 119 20.44 6.54 -17.40
C PHE A 119 21.73 5.88 -17.88
N LYS A 120 21.62 4.78 -18.62
CA LYS A 120 22.77 4.11 -19.24
C LYS A 120 23.44 5.00 -20.31
N LEU A 121 22.67 5.73 -21.10
CA LEU A 121 23.19 6.71 -22.08
C LEU A 121 23.94 7.86 -21.41
N LYS A 122 23.65 8.18 -20.17
CA LYS A 122 24.36 9.18 -19.35
C LYS A 122 25.52 8.62 -18.55
N GLU A 123 25.88 7.33 -18.74
CA GLU A 123 26.88 6.60 -17.94
C GLU A 123 26.51 6.47 -16.45
N GLU A 124 25.24 6.62 -16.11
CA GLU A 124 24.70 6.62 -14.74
C GLU A 124 23.78 5.41 -14.46
N LYS A 125 24.01 4.28 -15.15
CA LYS A 125 23.16 3.09 -15.11
C LYS A 125 22.85 2.57 -13.69
N ASN A 126 23.72 2.81 -12.74
CA ASN A 126 23.55 2.37 -11.35
C ASN A 126 22.59 3.29 -10.55
N LYS A 127 22.23 4.47 -11.07
CA LYS A 127 21.26 5.35 -10.43
C LYS A 127 19.83 4.89 -10.68
N HIS A 128 19.60 4.16 -11.80
CA HIS A 128 18.29 3.59 -12.12
C HIS A 128 18.48 2.16 -12.66
N PRO A 129 18.63 1.16 -11.78
CA PRO A 129 18.78 -0.23 -12.19
C PRO A 129 17.55 -0.75 -12.94
N LEU A 130 17.76 -1.66 -13.92
CA LEU A 130 16.70 -2.27 -14.71
C LEU A 130 15.62 -2.95 -13.85
N ASN A 131 16.10 -3.69 -12.84
CA ASN A 131 15.25 -4.33 -11.83
C ASN A 131 15.58 -3.69 -10.48
N HIS A 132 14.60 -3.18 -9.79
CA HIS A 132 14.82 -2.56 -8.48
C HIS A 132 13.55 -2.56 -7.61
N TYR A 133 13.77 -2.45 -6.31
CA TYR A 133 12.74 -2.03 -5.38
C TYR A 133 12.79 -0.51 -5.21
N ASP A 134 11.61 0.10 -5.18
CA ASP A 134 11.39 1.39 -4.57
C ASP A 134 10.82 1.17 -3.18
N ILE A 135 11.55 1.61 -2.18
CA ILE A 135 11.18 1.49 -0.77
C ILE A 135 10.79 2.88 -0.28
N PHE A 136 9.52 3.03 0.10
CA PHE A 136 8.95 4.28 0.55
C PHE A 136 8.84 4.24 2.08
N TYR A 137 9.48 5.19 2.74
CA TYR A 137 9.37 5.37 4.19
C TYR A 137 8.64 6.66 4.56
N SER A 138 8.31 7.49 3.57
CA SER A 138 7.35 8.59 3.67
C SER A 138 6.79 8.91 2.28
N SER A 139 5.74 9.73 2.23
CA SER A 139 5.12 10.15 0.95
C SER A 139 6.06 10.88 0.00
N ILE A 140 7.15 11.46 0.51
CA ILE A 140 8.10 12.27 -0.26
C ILE A 140 9.48 11.60 -0.38
N ASN A 141 9.78 10.62 0.44
CA ASN A 141 11.10 10.01 0.51
C ASN A 141 11.06 8.53 0.16
N SER A 142 11.83 8.17 -0.86
CA SER A 142 12.05 6.79 -1.26
C SER A 142 13.50 6.57 -1.65
N PHE A 143 13.95 5.34 -1.60
CA PHE A 143 15.24 4.95 -2.15
C PHE A 143 15.10 3.68 -2.99
N LYS A 144 16.05 3.51 -3.92
CA LYS A 144 16.08 2.36 -4.82
C LYS A 144 17.08 1.32 -4.33
N LEU A 145 16.64 0.06 -4.37
CA LEU A 145 17.51 -1.09 -4.14
C LEU A 145 17.58 -1.92 -5.43
N GLY A 146 18.73 -1.84 -6.12
CA GLY A 146 18.95 -2.55 -7.38
C GLY A 146 19.01 -4.07 -7.20
N LEU A 147 18.43 -4.79 -8.17
CA LEU A 147 18.45 -6.24 -8.23
C LEU A 147 19.23 -6.71 -9.46
N LYS A 148 19.99 -7.80 -9.31
CA LYS A 148 20.80 -8.37 -10.40
C LYS A 148 19.93 -9.08 -11.46
N LYS A 149 18.71 -9.49 -11.10
CA LYS A 149 17.77 -10.21 -11.97
C LYS A 149 16.32 -9.85 -11.66
N GLU A 150 15.46 -10.18 -12.60
CA GLU A 150 14.01 -10.15 -12.41
C GLU A 150 13.58 -11.11 -11.29
N ILE A 151 12.50 -10.76 -10.59
CA ILE A 151 11.92 -11.58 -9.53
C ILE A 151 10.53 -12.05 -9.91
N SER A 152 10.13 -13.20 -9.39
CA SER A 152 8.78 -13.72 -9.53
C SER A 152 7.79 -13.05 -8.56
N HIS A 153 6.48 -13.20 -8.81
CA HIS A 153 5.44 -12.80 -7.85
C HIS A 153 5.63 -13.47 -6.49
N GLU A 154 6.03 -14.74 -6.48
CA GLU A 154 6.27 -15.50 -5.25
C GLU A 154 7.50 -14.97 -4.50
N ASP A 155 8.57 -14.62 -5.18
CA ASP A 155 9.74 -13.99 -4.56
C ASP A 155 9.37 -12.66 -3.91
N PHE A 156 8.54 -11.83 -4.57
CA PHE A 156 8.08 -10.56 -4.03
C PHE A 156 7.21 -10.75 -2.77
N ILE A 157 6.35 -11.75 -2.73
CA ILE A 157 5.58 -12.10 -1.54
C ILE A 157 6.52 -12.59 -0.43
N ASN A 158 7.44 -13.48 -0.76
CA ASN A 158 8.32 -14.13 0.21
C ASN A 158 9.29 -13.17 0.90
N ILE A 159 9.76 -12.12 0.21
CA ILE A 159 10.64 -11.11 0.82
C ILE A 159 9.95 -10.30 1.94
N LEU A 160 8.63 -10.20 1.89
CA LEU A 160 7.83 -9.49 2.89
C LEU A 160 7.22 -10.43 3.94
N ASN A 161 7.46 -11.73 3.82
CA ASN A 161 6.94 -12.73 4.76
C ASN A 161 7.89 -12.90 5.94
N ILE A 162 7.50 -12.40 7.12
CA ILE A 162 8.29 -12.46 8.35
C ILE A 162 8.58 -13.89 8.84
N ASN A 163 7.89 -14.90 8.32
CA ASN A 163 8.12 -16.32 8.64
C ASN A 163 9.10 -17.00 7.68
N LYS A 164 9.70 -16.25 6.75
CA LYS A 164 10.74 -16.73 5.84
C LYS A 164 12.09 -16.17 6.24
N ASP A 165 13.15 -16.85 5.84
CA ASP A 165 14.51 -16.37 6.02
C ASP A 165 14.69 -15.02 5.34
N CYS A 166 15.33 -14.09 6.04
CA CYS A 166 15.58 -12.77 5.48
C CYS A 166 16.56 -12.85 4.29
N LYS A 167 16.37 -11.94 3.35
CA LYS A 167 17.29 -11.81 2.20
C LYS A 167 18.46 -10.90 2.58
N TYR A 168 19.66 -11.34 2.27
CA TYR A 168 20.87 -10.55 2.48
C TYR A 168 21.16 -9.68 1.27
N ILE A 169 21.66 -8.47 1.52
CA ILE A 169 22.27 -7.64 0.48
C ILE A 169 23.68 -8.14 0.27
N GLU A 170 23.95 -8.76 -0.87
CA GLU A 170 25.30 -9.18 -1.26
C GLU A 170 26.07 -7.96 -1.78
N LYS A 171 27.30 -7.81 -1.32
CA LYS A 171 28.24 -6.80 -1.82
C LYS A 171 28.79 -7.12 -3.20
#